data_2c5d28c41abe9ff8908051bb4d6eed9a
#
_entry.id   2c5d28c41abe9ff8908051bb4d6eed9a
#
_cell.length_a   1.000
_cell.length_b   1.000
_cell.length_c   1.000
_cell.angle_alpha   90.00
_cell.angle_beta   90.00
_cell.angle_gamma   90.00
#
_symmetry.space_group_name_H-M   'P 1'
#
loop_
_entity.id
_entity.type
_entity.pdbx_description
1 polymer ?
#
loop_
_entity_poly.entity_id
_entity_poly.type
_entity_poly.pdbx_seq_one_letter_code
_entity_poly.pdbx_strand_id
1 'polypeptide(L)'
;MRIPDYLIPRCPHCGAPLSMNLRADSTFVEDKGWHAAASRYDDFLRRHKNLKVLFWELGTGYNTPGIIKYPFWQMTAAWPDAFYACINLEQAEIPLEIQNKSIGISKDAREVIENLLTGV
;
A
#
# COMPACT_ATOMS: atom_id res chain seq x y z
N MET A 1 -25.89 9.89 7.01
CA MET A 1 -25.91 9.17 5.71
C MET A 1 -26.29 7.72 6.01
N ARG A 2 -27.29 7.13 5.36
CA ARG A 2 -27.74 5.76 5.60
C ARG A 2 -27.71 5.00 4.27
N ILE A 3 -27.14 3.81 4.26
CA ILE A 3 -27.11 2.94 3.07
C ILE A 3 -28.48 2.25 2.98
N PRO A 4 -29.11 2.20 1.79
CA PRO A 4 -30.32 1.41 1.58
C PRO A 4 -30.12 -0.07 1.92
N ASP A 5 -31.11 -0.70 2.55
CA ASP A 5 -31.00 -2.07 3.06
C ASP A 5 -30.69 -3.11 1.97
N TYR A 6 -31.13 -2.88 0.73
CA TYR A 6 -30.84 -3.77 -0.42
C TYR A 6 -29.39 -3.73 -0.90
N LEU A 7 -28.61 -2.70 -0.48
CA LEU A 7 -27.17 -2.60 -0.78
C LEU A 7 -26.29 -3.20 0.31
N ILE A 8 -26.87 -3.65 1.43
CA ILE A 8 -26.12 -4.30 2.49
C ILE A 8 -25.75 -5.71 2.03
N PRO A 9 -24.45 -6.05 1.89
CA PRO A 9 -24.05 -7.36 1.43
C PRO A 9 -24.43 -8.44 2.46
N ARG A 10 -24.96 -9.56 1.96
CA ARG A 10 -25.38 -10.69 2.78
C ARG A 10 -24.73 -11.98 2.30
N CYS A 11 -24.51 -12.88 3.25
CA CYS A 11 -23.98 -14.21 2.96
C CYS A 11 -24.92 -14.97 2.00
N PRO A 12 -24.42 -15.47 0.84
CA PRO A 12 -25.26 -16.17 -0.11
C PRO A 12 -25.78 -17.53 0.40
N HIS A 13 -25.20 -18.08 1.47
CA HIS A 13 -25.59 -19.37 2.04
C HIS A 13 -26.63 -19.24 3.17
N CYS A 14 -26.47 -18.27 4.06
CA CYS A 14 -27.33 -18.15 5.25
C CYS A 14 -28.09 -16.83 5.36
N GLY A 15 -27.85 -15.86 4.46
CA GLY A 15 -28.52 -14.56 4.47
C GLY A 15 -28.07 -13.59 5.57
N ALA A 16 -27.13 -13.98 6.46
CA ALA A 16 -26.62 -13.10 7.51
C ALA A 16 -25.89 -11.91 6.92
N PRO A 17 -25.90 -10.72 7.57
CA PRO A 17 -25.10 -9.59 7.16
C PRO A 17 -23.61 -9.96 7.13
N LEU A 18 -22.89 -9.48 6.12
CA LEU A 18 -21.43 -9.61 6.09
C LEU A 18 -20.81 -8.51 6.97
N SER A 19 -19.68 -8.83 7.57
CA SER A 19 -18.80 -7.88 8.25
C SER A 19 -17.53 -7.63 7.43
N MET A 20 -16.85 -6.53 7.72
CA MET A 20 -15.55 -6.27 7.11
C MET A 20 -14.52 -7.26 7.64
N ASN A 21 -13.63 -7.72 6.75
CA ASN A 21 -12.48 -8.55 7.12
C ASN A 21 -11.35 -7.66 7.65
N LEU A 22 -11.46 -7.27 8.92
CA LEU A 22 -10.48 -6.40 9.59
C LEU A 22 -9.51 -7.22 10.42
N ARG A 23 -8.23 -6.86 10.38
CA ARG A 23 -7.18 -7.44 11.24
C ARG A 23 -7.25 -6.87 12.67
N ALA A 24 -8.41 -6.99 13.30
CA ALA A 24 -8.69 -6.49 14.65
C ALA A 24 -8.77 -7.62 15.69
N ASP A 25 -9.09 -8.83 15.26
CA ASP A 25 -9.28 -9.99 16.14
C ASP A 25 -9.03 -11.32 15.40
N SER A 26 -9.33 -12.44 16.06
CA SER A 26 -9.14 -13.80 15.52
C SER A 26 -10.10 -14.19 14.40
N THR A 27 -11.06 -13.35 14.04
CA THR A 27 -12.00 -13.61 12.93
C THR A 27 -11.44 -13.17 11.56
N PHE A 28 -10.29 -12.54 11.54
CA PHE A 28 -9.61 -12.15 10.30
C PHE A 28 -9.28 -13.39 9.44
N VAL A 29 -9.67 -13.37 8.18
CA VAL A 29 -9.49 -14.49 7.25
C VAL A 29 -8.45 -14.16 6.22
N GLU A 30 -7.43 -15.03 6.11
CA GLU A 30 -6.47 -15.10 5.01
C GLU A 30 -6.79 -16.35 4.19
N ASP A 31 -7.52 -16.17 3.11
CA ASP A 31 -7.93 -17.28 2.26
C ASP A 31 -6.81 -17.75 1.30
N LYS A 32 -7.10 -18.78 0.50
CA LYS A 32 -6.15 -19.29 -0.49
C LYS A 32 -5.75 -18.22 -1.53
N GLY A 33 -6.66 -17.31 -1.87
CA GLY A 33 -6.38 -16.21 -2.81
C GLY A 33 -5.40 -15.21 -2.21
N TRP A 34 -5.56 -14.88 -0.93
CA TRP A 34 -4.65 -14.03 -0.19
C TRP A 34 -3.23 -14.63 -0.14
N HIS A 35 -3.09 -15.91 0.26
CA HIS A 35 -1.79 -16.58 0.31
C HIS A 35 -1.14 -16.69 -1.07
N ALA A 36 -1.91 -16.96 -2.13
CA ALA A 36 -1.39 -16.95 -3.49
C ALA A 36 -0.90 -15.56 -3.93
N ALA A 37 -1.58 -14.49 -3.52
CA ALA A 37 -1.16 -13.12 -3.80
C ALA A 37 0.11 -12.76 -3.03
N ALA A 38 0.19 -13.11 -1.74
CA ALA A 38 1.38 -12.92 -0.92
C ALA A 38 2.61 -13.63 -1.53
N SER A 39 2.44 -14.89 -1.93
CA SER A 39 3.53 -15.65 -2.58
C SER A 39 4.01 -15.00 -3.89
N ARG A 40 3.09 -14.45 -4.70
CA ARG A 40 3.48 -13.72 -5.93
C ARG A 40 4.24 -12.43 -5.62
N TYR A 41 3.84 -11.73 -4.56
CA TYR A 41 4.52 -10.51 -4.12
C TYR A 41 5.93 -10.81 -3.62
N ASP A 42 6.10 -11.84 -2.78
CA ASP A 42 7.40 -12.28 -2.28
C ASP A 42 8.32 -12.73 -3.43
N ASP A 43 7.79 -13.46 -4.40
CA ASP A 43 8.53 -13.88 -5.58
C ASP A 43 8.93 -12.69 -6.47
N PHE A 44 8.05 -11.69 -6.60
CA PHE A 44 8.39 -10.43 -7.28
C PHE A 44 9.56 -9.74 -6.58
N LEU A 45 9.49 -9.52 -5.27
CA LEU A 45 10.56 -8.89 -4.51
C LEU A 45 11.88 -9.65 -4.63
N ARG A 46 11.84 -10.97 -4.48
CA ARG A 46 13.03 -11.84 -4.60
C ARG A 46 13.71 -11.71 -5.97
N ARG A 47 12.94 -11.69 -7.05
CA ARG A 47 13.47 -11.56 -8.42
C ARG A 47 13.98 -10.16 -8.78
N HIS A 48 13.47 -9.12 -8.10
CA HIS A 48 13.82 -7.73 -8.39
C HIS A 48 14.83 -7.15 -7.39
N LYS A 49 15.20 -7.91 -6.38
CA LYS A 49 16.28 -7.53 -5.46
C LYS A 49 17.55 -7.21 -6.26
N ASN A 50 18.14 -6.03 -6.02
CA ASN A 50 19.30 -5.49 -6.75
C ASN A 50 19.04 -5.06 -8.21
N LEU A 51 17.80 -4.93 -8.62
CA LEU A 51 17.41 -4.24 -9.85
C LEU A 51 16.97 -2.81 -9.54
N LYS A 52 16.77 -2.01 -10.59
CA LYS A 52 16.17 -0.67 -10.44
C LYS A 52 14.68 -0.84 -10.09
N VAL A 53 14.34 -0.57 -8.85
CA VAL A 53 12.98 -0.69 -8.32
C VAL A 53 12.52 0.65 -7.75
N LEU A 54 11.33 1.08 -8.13
CA LEU A 54 10.63 2.19 -7.50
C LEU A 54 9.60 1.64 -6.52
N PHE A 55 9.80 1.92 -5.24
CA PHE A 55 8.79 1.74 -4.21
C PHE A 55 7.91 2.99 -4.17
N TRP A 56 6.70 2.89 -4.69
CA TRP A 56 5.80 4.03 -4.83
C TRP A 56 4.66 3.93 -3.81
N GLU A 57 4.63 4.88 -2.89
CA GLU A 57 3.65 4.97 -1.83
C GLU A 57 2.66 6.12 -2.11
N LEU A 58 1.37 5.80 -2.14
CA LEU A 58 0.28 6.74 -2.38
C LEU A 58 -0.66 6.79 -1.17
N GLY A 59 -0.69 7.91 -0.46
CA GLY A 59 -1.65 8.20 0.61
C GLY A 59 -1.58 7.29 1.83
N THR A 60 -0.51 6.55 2.04
CA THR A 60 -0.39 5.65 3.20
C THR A 60 -0.11 6.44 4.46
N GLY A 61 -0.99 6.33 5.44
CA GLY A 61 -0.84 6.96 6.75
C GLY A 61 -0.08 6.09 7.76
N TYR A 62 -0.07 6.54 9.03
CA TYR A 62 0.60 5.86 10.13
C TYR A 62 -0.28 4.89 10.92
N ASN A 63 -1.52 4.60 10.49
CA ASN A 63 -2.39 3.64 11.19
C ASN A 63 -1.80 2.22 11.19
N THR A 64 -1.24 1.78 10.05
CA THR A 64 -0.62 0.46 9.90
C THR A 64 0.66 0.56 9.06
N PRO A 65 1.68 1.32 9.48
CA PRO A 65 2.85 1.62 8.67
C PRO A 65 3.73 0.38 8.41
N GLY A 66 3.60 -0.65 9.22
CA GLY A 66 4.33 -1.91 9.08
C GLY A 66 3.97 -2.74 7.85
N ILE A 67 2.86 -2.43 7.15
CA ILE A 67 2.44 -3.18 5.96
C ILE A 67 3.14 -2.67 4.69
N ILE A 68 3.26 -1.36 4.52
CA ILE A 68 3.82 -0.74 3.31
C ILE A 68 5.01 0.16 3.64
N LYS A 69 4.80 1.18 4.48
CA LYS A 69 5.75 2.27 4.72
C LYS A 69 7.11 1.76 5.22
N TYR A 70 7.14 1.04 6.34
CA TYR A 70 8.39 0.53 6.90
C TYR A 70 9.09 -0.52 6.03
N PRO A 71 8.40 -1.51 5.43
CA PRO A 71 9.02 -2.40 4.46
C PRO A 71 9.64 -1.69 3.26
N PHE A 72 8.98 -0.65 2.70
CA PHE A 72 9.53 0.11 1.60
C PHE A 72 10.79 0.90 2.00
N TRP A 73 10.81 1.51 3.19
CA TRP A 73 11.99 2.19 3.71
C TRP A 73 13.16 1.22 3.89
N GLN A 74 12.90 0.05 4.50
CA GLN A 74 13.92 -0.98 4.72
C GLN A 74 14.51 -1.51 3.40
N MET A 75 13.64 -1.82 2.42
CA MET A 75 14.09 -2.28 1.12
C MET A 75 14.84 -1.19 0.35
N THR A 76 14.38 0.06 0.42
CA THR A 76 15.10 1.19 -0.19
C THR A 76 16.47 1.38 0.44
N ALA A 77 16.59 1.27 1.75
CA ALA A 77 17.89 1.34 2.43
C ALA A 77 18.84 0.21 2.00
N ALA A 78 18.31 -1.01 1.93
CA ALA A 78 19.10 -2.22 1.71
C ALA A 78 19.46 -2.49 0.23
N TRP A 79 18.66 -2.03 -0.72
CA TRP A 79 18.87 -2.30 -2.15
C TRP A 79 19.59 -1.12 -2.81
N PRO A 80 20.72 -1.35 -3.52
CA PRO A 80 21.55 -0.26 -4.03
C PRO A 80 20.84 0.61 -5.06
N ASP A 81 20.05 0.00 -5.97
CA ASP A 81 19.39 0.68 -7.08
C ASP A 81 17.89 0.91 -6.86
N ALA A 82 17.43 0.75 -5.62
CA ALA A 82 16.04 1.06 -5.27
C ALA A 82 15.86 2.56 -5.04
N PHE A 83 14.69 3.07 -5.40
CA PHE A 83 14.24 4.43 -5.12
C PHE A 83 12.88 4.40 -4.43
N TYR A 84 12.61 5.35 -3.55
CA TYR A 84 11.34 5.49 -2.86
C TYR A 84 10.67 6.81 -3.20
N ALA A 85 9.39 6.76 -3.56
CA ALA A 85 8.57 7.95 -3.77
C ALA A 85 7.33 7.88 -2.88
N CYS A 86 7.16 8.88 -2.02
CA CYS A 86 5.99 9.04 -1.16
C CYS A 86 5.17 10.24 -1.62
N ILE A 87 3.92 9.99 -1.99
CA ILE A 87 2.94 11.05 -2.27
C ILE A 87 1.86 10.97 -1.19
N ASN A 88 1.78 12.01 -0.38
CA ASN A 88 0.80 12.09 0.69
C ASN A 88 0.42 13.55 0.93
N LEU A 89 -0.85 13.82 1.16
CA LEU A 89 -1.34 15.19 1.37
C LEU A 89 -0.73 15.85 2.60
N GLU A 90 -0.55 15.08 3.69
CA GLU A 90 -0.12 15.60 5.00
C GLU A 90 1.25 15.07 5.45
N GLN A 91 1.60 13.84 5.09
CA GLN A 91 2.72 13.09 5.70
C GLN A 91 3.60 12.42 4.64
N ALA A 92 4.16 13.20 3.71
CA ALA A 92 5.14 12.72 2.74
C ALA A 92 6.56 12.68 3.34
N GLU A 93 6.70 12.00 4.49
CA GLU A 93 7.96 11.93 5.23
C GLU A 93 8.96 10.96 4.59
N ILE A 94 10.22 11.38 4.59
CA ILE A 94 11.36 10.59 4.11
C ILE A 94 12.36 10.44 5.25
N PRO A 95 12.72 9.21 5.67
CA PRO A 95 13.80 8.97 6.62
C PRO A 95 15.15 9.48 6.11
N LEU A 96 15.96 10.00 7.02
CA LEU A 96 17.29 10.53 6.68
C LEU A 96 18.19 9.50 5.99
N GLU A 97 18.07 8.24 6.38
CA GLU A 97 18.88 7.12 5.89
C GLU A 97 18.69 6.84 4.40
N ILE A 98 17.54 7.24 3.83
CA ILE A 98 17.21 7.01 2.43
C ILE A 98 16.95 8.30 1.64
N GLN A 99 17.18 9.47 2.23
CA GLN A 99 16.84 10.74 1.59
C GLN A 99 17.53 10.98 0.24
N ASN A 100 18.72 10.41 0.04
CA ASN A 100 19.48 10.54 -1.20
C ASN A 100 18.95 9.69 -2.37
N LYS A 101 18.02 8.78 -2.10
CA LYS A 101 17.33 7.93 -3.09
C LYS A 101 15.81 7.91 -2.86
N SER A 102 15.27 9.05 -2.46
CA SER A 102 13.84 9.18 -2.18
C SER A 102 13.33 10.56 -2.52
N ILE A 103 12.03 10.65 -2.77
CA ILE A 103 11.31 11.90 -2.94
C ILE A 103 10.00 11.86 -2.15
N GLY A 104 9.72 12.92 -1.39
CA GLY A 104 8.45 13.16 -0.72
C GLY A 104 7.70 14.30 -1.39
N ILE A 105 6.46 14.09 -1.76
CA ILE A 105 5.60 15.08 -2.40
C ILE A 105 4.35 15.28 -1.54
N SER A 106 4.27 16.43 -0.85
CA SER A 106 3.12 16.80 -0.02
C SER A 106 2.04 17.45 -0.88
N LYS A 107 1.31 16.60 -1.63
CA LYS A 107 0.20 17.00 -2.53
C LYS A 107 -0.85 15.90 -2.61
N ASP A 108 -2.01 16.25 -3.17
CA ASP A 108 -3.02 15.28 -3.55
C ASP A 108 -2.46 14.32 -4.61
N ALA A 109 -2.62 13.01 -4.38
CA ALA A 109 -2.06 11.99 -5.27
C ALA A 109 -2.64 12.06 -6.68
N ARG A 110 -3.91 12.44 -6.82
CA ARG A 110 -4.55 12.63 -8.13
C ARG A 110 -3.90 13.77 -8.90
N GLU A 111 -3.68 14.92 -8.25
CA GLU A 111 -3.01 16.08 -8.86
C GLU A 111 -1.61 15.71 -9.38
N VAL A 112 -0.84 14.98 -8.55
CA VAL A 112 0.51 14.56 -8.95
C VAL A 112 0.47 13.60 -10.13
N ILE A 113 -0.44 12.61 -10.14
CA ILE A 113 -0.56 11.66 -11.23
C ILE A 113 -1.01 12.34 -12.52
N GLU A 114 -2.00 13.25 -12.46
CA GLU A 114 -2.47 14.01 -13.62
C GLU A 114 -1.32 14.85 -14.23
N ASN A 115 -0.51 15.52 -13.39
CA ASN A 115 0.64 16.29 -13.85
C ASN A 115 1.72 15.41 -14.50
N LEU A 116 2.00 14.24 -13.93
CA LEU A 116 2.94 13.28 -14.53
C LEU A 116 2.48 12.77 -15.91
N LEU A 117 1.17 12.59 -16.10
CA LEU A 117 0.60 12.13 -17.38
C LEU A 117 0.56 13.23 -18.45
N THR A 118 0.43 14.49 -18.05
CA THR A 118 0.35 15.64 -18.96
C THR A 118 1.72 16.28 -19.26
N GLY A 119 2.75 15.89 -18.53
CA GLY A 119 4.11 16.41 -18.71
C GLY A 119 4.28 17.87 -18.25
N VAL A 120 3.42 18.33 -17.36
CA VAL A 120 3.47 19.70 -16.78
C VAL A 120 4.01 19.65 -15.35
#